data_aae22a90cf1286c9ac1ec2d43ef8f731
#
_entry.id   aae22a90cf1286c9ac1ec2d43ef8f731
#
_cell.length_a   1.000
_cell.length_b   1.000
_cell.length_c   1.000
_cell.angle_alpha   90.00
_cell.angle_beta   90.00
_cell.angle_gamma   90.00
#
_symmetry.space_group_name_H-M   'P 1'
#
loop_
_entity.id
_entity.type
_entity.pdbx_description
1 polymer ?
#
loop_
_entity_poly.entity_id
_entity_poly.type
_entity_poly.pdbx_seq_one_letter_code
_entity_poly.pdbx_strand_id
1 'polypeptide(L)'
;MNAVSTIRRFGKLSRAVAVVAAAAAVAVGGPALTAAPAHAAPPLPAEFNLSLYTPVNPGPFQSLAYSDNGRTFFTTGRWNCQIGPKMRYVGCQGAPATAPAPTPDAKTLGAAITADQQGPWWVRTGFLYTPSYKFGPNSGFRPPLLRVGQSLTAAGVTCTVPRADEVACRTGGRALIFTPGWHKFYWPAWDSKGHSSNPAPQYLPPRLRGSSQLP
;
A
#
# COMPACT_ATOMS: atom_id res chain seq x y z
N MET A 1 41.79 19.30 30.82
CA MET A 1 42.41 20.01 29.69
C MET A 1 41.30 20.56 28.83
N ASN A 2 41.16 21.88 28.85
CA ASN A 2 40.11 22.65 28.22
C ASN A 2 40.37 22.87 26.74
N ALA A 3 39.39 22.78 25.89
CA ALA A 3 39.43 23.39 24.58
C ALA A 3 38.09 24.02 24.26
N VAL A 4 38.16 25.32 24.14
CA VAL A 4 37.14 26.33 24.04
C VAL A 4 36.53 26.39 22.63
N SER A 5 35.26 26.54 22.61
CA SER A 5 34.36 26.90 21.50
C SER A 5 34.75 28.24 20.87
N THR A 6 34.63 28.34 19.55
CA THR A 6 34.64 29.62 18.85
C THR A 6 33.40 29.73 17.95
N ILE A 7 32.46 30.54 18.39
CA ILE A 7 31.31 31.01 17.65
C ILE A 7 31.77 32.09 16.67
N ARG A 8 31.55 31.93 15.38
CA ARG A 8 31.63 33.03 14.40
C ARG A 8 30.24 33.43 13.94
N ARG A 9 29.85 34.61 14.36
CA ARG A 9 28.72 35.40 13.79
C ARG A 9 29.22 36.11 12.52
N PHE A 10 28.49 36.00 11.45
CA PHE A 10 28.48 36.91 10.29
C PHE A 10 27.01 37.23 10.03
N GLY A 11 26.51 38.37 10.17
CA GLY A 11 26.82 39.66 9.61
C GLY A 11 25.81 39.88 8.47
N LYS A 12 24.67 40.61 8.78
CA LYS A 12 23.65 41.08 7.83
C LYS A 12 24.29 42.07 6.87
N LEU A 13 23.98 41.98 5.58
CA LEU A 13 24.05 43.10 4.65
C LEU A 13 22.84 43.02 3.71
N SER A 14 21.89 43.90 4.03
CA SER A 14 20.77 44.27 3.15
C SER A 14 21.30 45.17 2.06
N ARG A 15 21.06 44.88 0.81
CA ARG A 15 21.06 45.86 -0.29
C ARG A 15 19.78 45.70 -1.08
N ALA A 16 18.90 46.65 -0.85
CA ALA A 16 17.77 46.92 -1.69
C ALA A 16 18.24 47.56 -2.98
N VAL A 17 17.96 46.96 -4.11
CA VAL A 17 18.07 47.59 -5.43
C VAL A 17 16.66 47.68 -6.00
N ALA A 18 16.14 48.89 -6.01
CA ALA A 18 14.92 49.20 -6.70
C ALA A 18 15.22 49.38 -8.19
N VAL A 19 14.75 48.47 -9.03
CA VAL A 19 14.75 48.61 -10.48
C VAL A 19 13.33 48.97 -10.91
N VAL A 20 13.15 50.22 -11.27
CA VAL A 20 11.93 50.70 -11.96
C VAL A 20 12.07 50.30 -13.43
N ALA A 21 11.31 49.31 -13.86
CA ALA A 21 11.18 48.97 -15.27
C ALA A 21 9.82 49.46 -15.78
N ALA A 22 9.85 50.44 -16.65
CA ALA A 22 8.67 50.91 -17.41
C ALA A 22 8.25 49.80 -18.38
N ALA A 23 7.06 49.23 -18.18
CA ALA A 23 6.48 48.26 -19.09
C ALA A 23 5.71 48.98 -20.19
N ALA A 24 6.25 48.96 -21.41
CA ALA A 24 5.50 49.28 -22.62
C ALA A 24 4.55 48.09 -22.93
N ALA A 25 3.25 48.32 -22.81
CA ALA A 25 2.23 47.34 -23.17
C ALA A 25 2.13 47.24 -24.70
N VAL A 26 2.75 46.23 -25.28
CA VAL A 26 2.46 45.79 -26.65
C VAL A 26 1.33 44.77 -26.56
N ALA A 27 0.12 45.19 -26.91
CA ALA A 27 -1.02 44.28 -27.06
C ALA A 27 -0.86 43.48 -28.36
N VAL A 28 -0.14 42.34 -28.25
CA VAL A 28 -0.15 41.31 -29.29
C VAL A 28 -1.32 40.39 -28.97
N GLY A 29 -2.40 40.46 -29.75
CA GLY A 29 -3.52 39.53 -29.71
C GLY A 29 -3.08 38.13 -30.09
N GLY A 30 -2.54 37.39 -29.13
CA GLY A 30 -2.30 35.96 -29.26
C GLY A 30 -3.61 35.17 -29.07
N PRO A 31 -3.81 34.06 -29.79
CA PRO A 31 -4.97 33.20 -29.58
C PRO A 31 -5.01 32.79 -28.12
N ALA A 32 -6.12 33.01 -27.43
CA ALA A 32 -6.35 32.54 -26.08
C ALA A 32 -6.26 31.02 -26.08
N LEU A 33 -5.15 30.51 -25.57
CA LEU A 33 -5.01 29.06 -25.28
C LEU A 33 -6.02 28.74 -24.18
N THR A 34 -7.18 28.24 -24.57
CA THR A 34 -8.14 27.67 -23.63
C THR A 34 -7.44 26.51 -22.92
N ALA A 35 -7.01 26.75 -21.68
CA ALA A 35 -6.49 25.69 -20.84
C ALA A 35 -7.55 24.58 -20.75
N ALA A 36 -7.22 23.39 -21.25
CA ALA A 36 -8.09 22.23 -21.11
C ALA A 36 -8.38 22.03 -19.61
N PRO A 37 -9.63 21.74 -19.23
CA PRO A 37 -9.96 21.52 -17.83
C PRO A 37 -9.07 20.39 -17.30
N ALA A 38 -8.30 20.69 -16.27
CA ALA A 38 -7.51 19.67 -15.56
C ALA A 38 -8.49 18.62 -15.03
N HIS A 39 -8.47 17.43 -15.60
CA HIS A 39 -9.26 16.34 -15.09
C HIS A 39 -8.74 16.01 -13.69
N ALA A 40 -9.59 16.19 -12.68
CA ALA A 40 -9.27 15.79 -11.32
C ALA A 40 -8.91 14.30 -11.33
N ALA A 41 -7.80 13.95 -10.69
CA ALA A 41 -7.44 12.55 -10.53
C ALA A 41 -8.61 11.79 -9.87
N PRO A 42 -8.93 10.58 -10.31
CA PRO A 42 -10.01 9.80 -9.71
C PRO A 42 -9.76 9.64 -8.21
N PRO A 43 -10.80 9.67 -7.38
CA PRO A 43 -10.62 9.54 -5.93
C PRO A 43 -10.06 8.16 -5.58
N LEU A 44 -9.24 8.13 -4.52
CA LEU A 44 -8.71 6.88 -3.98
C LEU A 44 -9.89 5.97 -3.55
N PRO A 45 -9.86 4.66 -3.86
CA PRO A 45 -10.86 3.73 -3.36
C PRO A 45 -11.04 3.83 -1.84
N ALA A 46 -12.28 3.75 -1.37
CA ALA A 46 -12.61 3.92 0.06
C ALA A 46 -11.81 2.97 0.96
N GLU A 47 -11.46 1.81 0.45
CA GLU A 47 -10.65 0.79 1.12
C GLU A 47 -9.26 1.31 1.53
N PHE A 48 -8.75 2.32 0.82
CA PHE A 48 -7.43 2.94 1.07
C PHE A 48 -7.52 4.37 1.58
N ASN A 49 -8.71 4.91 1.76
CA ASN A 49 -8.91 6.24 2.36
C ASN A 49 -8.80 6.15 3.89
N LEU A 50 -7.62 6.43 4.42
CA LEU A 50 -7.32 6.25 5.85
C LEU A 50 -8.15 7.15 6.77
N SER A 51 -8.76 8.22 6.29
CA SER A 51 -9.65 9.06 7.09
C SER A 51 -10.92 8.32 7.55
N LEU A 52 -11.23 7.18 6.92
CA LEU A 52 -12.39 6.36 7.26
C LEU A 52 -12.09 5.30 8.34
N TYR A 53 -10.85 5.19 8.80
CA TYR A 53 -10.41 4.12 9.69
C TYR A 53 -9.74 4.66 10.94
N THR A 54 -9.96 3.97 12.06
CA THR A 54 -9.25 4.24 13.30
C THR A 54 -7.91 3.50 13.29
N PRO A 55 -6.78 4.22 13.36
CA PRO A 55 -5.47 3.58 13.40
C PRO A 55 -5.27 2.84 14.73
N VAL A 56 -4.66 1.65 14.66
CA VAL A 56 -4.30 0.88 15.85
C VAL A 56 -2.79 0.91 16.10
N ASN A 57 -2.39 0.74 17.38
CA ASN A 57 -0.99 0.59 17.73
C ASN A 57 -0.45 -0.74 17.14
N PRO A 58 0.61 -0.73 16.32
CA PRO A 58 1.16 -1.94 15.70
C PRO A 58 1.89 -2.87 16.69
N GLY A 59 2.32 -2.37 17.85
CA GLY A 59 3.11 -3.14 18.82
C GLY A 59 2.52 -4.51 19.17
N PRO A 60 1.24 -4.62 19.58
CA PRO A 60 0.61 -5.90 19.90
C PRO A 60 0.54 -6.89 18.72
N PHE A 61 0.64 -6.40 17.48
CA PHE A 61 0.59 -7.23 16.27
C PHE A 61 1.96 -7.76 15.85
N GLN A 62 3.04 -7.23 16.42
CA GLN A 62 4.40 -7.64 16.10
C GLN A 62 4.82 -8.84 16.94
N SER A 63 5.25 -9.91 16.29
CA SER A 63 5.90 -11.02 16.99
C SER A 63 7.36 -10.70 17.27
N LEU A 64 7.75 -10.84 18.54
CA LEU A 64 9.15 -10.69 18.97
C LEU A 64 9.91 -12.03 18.95
N ALA A 65 9.25 -13.12 18.61
CA ALA A 65 9.89 -14.43 18.51
C ALA A 65 10.91 -14.44 17.36
N TYR A 66 12.08 -15.00 17.62
CA TYR A 66 13.16 -15.10 16.63
C TYR A 66 12.73 -15.79 15.33
N SER A 67 11.94 -16.87 15.44
CA SER A 67 11.40 -17.62 14.30
C SER A 67 10.45 -16.79 13.40
N ASP A 68 9.88 -15.72 13.92
CA ASP A 68 8.99 -14.81 13.18
C ASP A 68 9.72 -13.62 12.62
N ASN A 69 10.98 -13.42 12.96
CA ASN A 69 11.87 -12.40 12.40
C ASN A 69 11.28 -10.96 12.42
N GLY A 70 10.59 -10.60 13.50
CA GLY A 70 10.01 -9.26 13.69
C GLY A 70 8.83 -8.94 12.78
N ARG A 71 8.18 -9.94 12.22
CA ARG A 71 6.99 -9.76 11.38
C ARG A 71 5.79 -9.31 12.20
N THR A 72 4.92 -8.58 11.53
CA THR A 72 3.62 -8.17 12.06
C THR A 72 2.55 -9.09 11.51
N PHE A 73 1.70 -9.62 12.38
CA PHE A 73 0.64 -10.55 12.02
C PHE A 73 -0.71 -10.05 12.53
N PHE A 74 -1.75 -10.25 11.74
CA PHE A 74 -3.11 -9.98 12.16
C PHE A 74 -4.08 -10.95 11.50
N THR A 75 -5.25 -11.08 12.08
CA THR A 75 -6.38 -11.76 11.46
C THR A 75 -7.58 -10.83 11.38
N THR A 76 -8.42 -11.02 10.38
CA THR A 76 -9.75 -10.36 10.31
C THR A 76 -10.88 -11.36 10.62
N GLY A 77 -10.54 -12.50 11.20
CA GLY A 77 -11.43 -13.65 11.36
C GLY A 77 -11.33 -14.60 10.18
N ARG A 78 -11.53 -14.11 8.97
CA ARG A 78 -11.40 -14.90 7.73
C ARG A 78 -9.98 -14.92 7.16
N TRP A 79 -9.32 -13.76 7.15
CA TRP A 79 -8.01 -13.59 6.53
C TRP A 79 -6.91 -13.63 7.60
N ASN A 80 -5.90 -14.45 7.36
CA ASN A 80 -4.66 -14.40 8.13
C ASN A 80 -3.62 -13.65 7.32
N CYS A 81 -3.17 -12.52 7.85
CA CYS A 81 -2.28 -11.61 7.15
C CYS A 81 -0.94 -11.45 7.87
N GLN A 82 0.09 -11.18 7.10
CA GLN A 82 1.45 -10.97 7.56
C GLN A 82 2.07 -9.79 6.83
N ILE A 83 2.70 -8.90 7.58
CA ILE A 83 3.52 -7.80 7.07
C ILE A 83 4.97 -8.10 7.40
N GLY A 84 5.84 -8.07 6.41
CA GLY A 84 7.25 -8.34 6.59
C GLY A 84 8.03 -7.09 6.98
N PRO A 85 9.06 -7.22 7.86
CA PRO A 85 9.80 -6.06 8.34
C PRO A 85 10.80 -5.52 7.33
N LYS A 86 11.39 -6.40 6.51
CA LYS A 86 12.55 -6.04 5.67
C LYS A 86 12.21 -5.72 4.23
N MET A 87 11.16 -6.28 3.67
CA MET A 87 10.86 -6.20 2.24
C MET A 87 9.60 -5.39 1.93
N ARG A 88 9.04 -4.70 2.91
CA ARG A 88 7.78 -3.95 2.75
C ARG A 88 6.74 -4.77 1.98
N TYR A 89 6.62 -6.03 2.34
CA TYR A 89 5.64 -6.90 1.73
C TYR A 89 4.47 -7.15 2.67
N VAL A 90 3.32 -7.40 2.10
CA VAL A 90 2.18 -7.93 2.83
C VAL A 90 1.59 -9.09 2.06
N GLY A 91 1.15 -10.09 2.78
CA GLY A 91 0.40 -11.19 2.22
C GLY A 91 -0.75 -11.57 3.14
N CYS A 92 -1.86 -11.99 2.53
CA CYS A 92 -3.00 -12.52 3.25
C CYS A 92 -3.38 -13.88 2.69
N GLN A 93 -3.64 -14.82 3.59
CA GLN A 93 -4.04 -16.17 3.27
C GLN A 93 -5.55 -16.30 3.32
N GLY A 94 -6.10 -16.86 2.26
CA GLY A 94 -7.51 -17.09 2.04
C GLY A 94 -7.77 -17.28 0.55
N ALA A 95 -8.95 -17.72 0.19
CA ALA A 95 -9.34 -17.95 -1.18
C ALA A 95 -10.63 -17.18 -1.51
N PRO A 96 -10.56 -16.01 -2.16
CA PRO A 96 -11.71 -15.40 -2.82
C PRO A 96 -12.27 -16.35 -3.89
N ALA A 97 -13.57 -16.30 -4.15
CA ALA A 97 -14.18 -17.14 -5.18
C ALA A 97 -13.59 -16.91 -6.59
N THR A 98 -13.00 -15.74 -6.82
CA THR A 98 -12.32 -15.38 -8.08
C THR A 98 -10.82 -15.71 -8.08
N ALA A 99 -10.28 -16.31 -7.02
CA ALA A 99 -8.91 -16.80 -7.04
C ALA A 99 -8.74 -17.89 -8.11
N PRO A 100 -7.56 -17.99 -8.75
CA PRO A 100 -7.31 -19.08 -9.66
C PRO A 100 -7.46 -20.41 -8.92
N ALA A 101 -7.99 -21.40 -9.61
CA ALA A 101 -8.16 -22.73 -9.03
C ALA A 101 -6.85 -23.23 -8.43
N PRO A 102 -6.88 -23.83 -7.24
CA PRO A 102 -5.71 -24.43 -6.66
C PRO A 102 -5.24 -25.56 -7.59
N THR A 103 -3.95 -25.58 -7.86
CA THR A 103 -3.36 -26.78 -8.46
C THR A 103 -3.41 -27.90 -7.41
N PRO A 104 -3.37 -29.16 -7.83
CA PRO A 104 -3.54 -30.31 -6.91
C PRO A 104 -2.71 -30.26 -5.63
N ASP A 105 -1.56 -29.62 -5.67
CA ASP A 105 -0.63 -29.49 -4.54
C ASP A 105 -0.83 -28.23 -3.67
N ALA A 106 -1.75 -27.35 -4.00
CA ALA A 106 -1.96 -26.11 -3.29
C ALA A 106 -3.14 -26.23 -2.32
N LYS A 107 -2.84 -26.38 -1.03
CA LYS A 107 -3.89 -26.41 0.02
C LYS A 107 -4.49 -25.05 0.30
N THR A 108 -3.75 -23.97 0.01
CA THR A 108 -4.18 -22.59 0.30
C THR A 108 -3.55 -21.64 -0.69
N LEU A 109 -4.32 -20.65 -1.14
CA LEU A 109 -3.82 -19.54 -1.95
C LEU A 109 -3.69 -18.31 -1.09
N GLY A 110 -2.65 -17.54 -1.33
CA GLY A 110 -2.43 -16.25 -0.73
C GLY A 110 -1.96 -15.26 -1.80
N ALA A 111 -2.00 -13.98 -1.50
CA ALA A 111 -1.36 -12.98 -2.33
C ALA A 111 -0.33 -12.20 -1.53
N ALA A 112 0.75 -11.82 -2.18
CA ALA A 112 1.78 -10.98 -1.61
C ALA A 112 2.03 -9.77 -2.50
N ILE A 113 2.29 -8.63 -1.88
CA ILE A 113 2.70 -7.41 -2.55
C ILE A 113 3.99 -6.89 -1.92
N THR A 114 4.85 -6.30 -2.74
CA THR A 114 6.03 -5.56 -2.28
C THR A 114 5.98 -4.12 -2.77
N ALA A 115 6.63 -3.18 -2.06
CA ALA A 115 6.62 -1.78 -2.43
C ALA A 115 7.31 -1.52 -3.79
N ASP A 116 8.39 -2.22 -4.04
CA ASP A 116 9.39 -1.70 -4.96
C ASP A 116 9.46 -2.40 -6.32
N GLN A 117 9.12 -3.68 -6.43
CA GLN A 117 9.43 -4.37 -7.69
C GLN A 117 8.43 -5.43 -8.16
N GLN A 118 7.61 -6.01 -7.33
CA GLN A 118 6.81 -7.18 -7.71
C GLN A 118 5.46 -7.24 -7.02
N GLY A 119 4.54 -7.95 -7.66
CA GLY A 119 3.20 -8.20 -7.13
C GLY A 119 2.22 -7.05 -7.42
N PRO A 120 0.98 -7.22 -7.00
CA PRO A 120 0.48 -8.39 -6.28
C PRO A 120 0.50 -9.68 -7.12
N TRP A 121 0.78 -10.79 -6.48
CA TRP A 121 0.72 -12.11 -7.13
C TRP A 121 0.16 -13.16 -6.18
N TRP A 122 -0.42 -14.21 -6.76
CA TRP A 122 -0.81 -15.39 -6.03
C TRP A 122 0.43 -16.22 -5.70
N VAL A 123 0.55 -16.61 -4.44
CA VAL A 123 1.60 -17.49 -3.96
C VAL A 123 0.99 -18.75 -3.39
N ARG A 124 1.60 -19.87 -3.67
CA ARG A 124 1.24 -21.15 -3.03
C ARG A 124 1.86 -21.20 -1.66
N THR A 125 1.04 -21.40 -0.64
CA THR A 125 1.55 -21.69 0.70
C THR A 125 2.15 -23.09 0.70
N GLY A 126 3.40 -23.19 1.13
CA GLY A 126 4.13 -24.47 1.16
C GLY A 126 4.89 -24.82 -0.12
N PHE A 127 4.81 -24.00 -1.16
CA PHE A 127 5.63 -24.17 -2.35
C PHE A 127 6.86 -23.25 -2.29
N LEU A 128 8.01 -23.82 -2.60
CA LEU A 128 9.33 -23.25 -2.50
C LEU A 128 9.87 -23.13 -1.06
N TYR A 129 10.96 -23.75 -0.89
CA TYR A 129 12.02 -23.82 0.11
C TYR A 129 12.20 -22.63 1.07
N THR A 130 11.29 -21.69 1.10
CA THR A 130 11.32 -20.57 2.03
C THR A 130 10.10 -20.61 2.94
N PRO A 131 10.30 -20.71 4.27
CA PRO A 131 9.25 -20.49 5.27
C PRO A 131 8.52 -19.16 5.12
N SER A 132 8.99 -18.31 4.20
CA SER A 132 8.58 -16.93 4.00
C SER A 132 7.16 -16.73 3.49
N TYR A 133 6.56 -17.73 2.86
CA TYR A 133 5.20 -17.61 2.29
C TYR A 133 4.11 -18.26 3.14
N LYS A 134 4.42 -18.66 4.33
CA LYS A 134 3.39 -19.00 5.31
C LYS A 134 2.89 -17.68 5.93
N PHE A 135 1.66 -17.32 5.63
CA PHE A 135 1.04 -16.09 6.16
C PHE A 135 0.56 -16.25 7.61
N GLY A 136 1.37 -16.82 8.42
CA GLY A 136 1.11 -17.02 9.83
C GLY A 136 2.42 -17.17 10.59
N PRO A 137 2.40 -17.00 11.92
CA PRO A 137 3.59 -17.10 12.74
C PRO A 137 4.16 -18.51 12.74
N ASN A 138 5.49 -18.61 12.78
CA ASN A 138 6.20 -19.86 12.99
C ASN A 138 6.36 -20.20 14.48
N SER A 139 6.17 -19.19 15.34
CA SER A 139 6.11 -19.31 16.78
C SER A 139 4.68 -19.63 17.26
N GLY A 140 4.50 -19.75 18.53
CA GLY A 140 3.16 -19.82 19.15
C GLY A 140 2.44 -18.47 19.23
N PHE A 141 2.92 -17.42 18.57
CA PHE A 141 2.28 -16.09 18.57
C PHE A 141 0.86 -16.20 18.03
N ARG A 142 -0.08 -15.57 18.75
CA ARG A 142 -1.49 -15.52 18.33
C ARG A 142 -1.77 -14.15 17.71
N PRO A 143 -1.98 -14.09 16.38
CA PRO A 143 -2.27 -12.82 15.71
C PRO A 143 -3.51 -12.15 16.30
N PRO A 144 -3.43 -10.88 16.73
CA PRO A 144 -4.61 -10.14 17.17
C PRO A 144 -5.60 -9.93 16.02
N LEU A 145 -6.86 -9.73 16.38
CA LEU A 145 -7.92 -9.38 15.46
C LEU A 145 -7.84 -7.90 15.09
N LEU A 146 -7.69 -7.61 13.80
CA LEU A 146 -7.93 -6.28 13.24
C LEU A 146 -9.41 -6.17 12.88
N ARG A 147 -10.12 -5.26 13.53
CA ARG A 147 -11.58 -5.15 13.44
C ARG A 147 -12.01 -4.27 12.28
N VAL A 148 -13.28 -4.41 11.90
CA VAL A 148 -13.94 -3.52 10.93
C VAL A 148 -13.78 -2.05 11.37
N GLY A 149 -13.47 -1.17 10.43
CA GLY A 149 -13.21 0.24 10.67
C GLY A 149 -11.84 0.56 11.26
N GLN A 150 -10.94 -0.41 11.38
CA GLN A 150 -9.58 -0.21 11.85
C GLN A 150 -8.56 -0.25 10.71
N SER A 151 -7.43 0.43 10.94
CA SER A 151 -6.24 0.37 10.09
C SER A 151 -5.00 0.04 10.90
N LEU A 152 -4.12 -0.78 10.31
CA LEU A 152 -2.83 -1.17 10.86
C LEU A 152 -1.72 -0.76 9.91
N THR A 153 -0.79 0.06 10.39
CA THR A 153 0.40 0.45 9.61
C THR A 153 1.65 -0.12 10.26
N ALA A 154 2.41 -0.89 9.49
CA ALA A 154 3.70 -1.45 9.92
C ALA A 154 4.64 -1.56 8.72
N ALA A 155 5.92 -1.31 8.92
CA ALA A 155 6.98 -1.47 7.92
C ALA A 155 6.67 -0.86 6.53
N GLY A 156 5.96 0.29 6.47
CA GLY A 156 5.58 0.96 5.22
C GLY A 156 4.41 0.31 4.47
N VAL A 157 3.71 -0.60 5.13
CA VAL A 157 2.47 -1.21 4.64
C VAL A 157 1.32 -0.74 5.51
N THR A 158 0.19 -0.42 4.90
CA THR A 158 -1.05 -0.13 5.61
C THR A 158 -2.13 -1.11 5.17
N CYS A 159 -2.76 -1.75 6.15
CA CYS A 159 -3.93 -2.61 5.94
C CYS A 159 -5.15 -2.02 6.66
N THR A 160 -6.31 -2.20 6.06
CA THR A 160 -7.61 -1.77 6.57
C THR A 160 -8.60 -2.94 6.53
N VAL A 161 -9.63 -2.87 7.37
CA VAL A 161 -10.77 -3.79 7.35
C VAL A 161 -12.04 -2.97 7.06
N PRO A 162 -12.40 -2.79 5.77
CA PRO A 162 -13.54 -1.95 5.39
C PRO A 162 -14.89 -2.52 5.84
N ARG A 163 -15.02 -3.85 5.82
CA ARG A 163 -16.24 -4.59 6.18
C ARG A 163 -15.86 -5.92 6.82
N ALA A 164 -16.86 -6.60 7.38
CA ALA A 164 -16.69 -7.99 7.77
C ALA A 164 -16.19 -8.81 6.57
N ASP A 165 -15.24 -9.69 6.79
CA ASP A 165 -14.64 -10.56 5.78
C ASP A 165 -13.94 -9.85 4.60
N GLU A 166 -13.69 -8.55 4.71
CA GLU A 166 -12.92 -7.78 3.72
C GLU A 166 -11.60 -7.32 4.34
N VAL A 167 -10.52 -7.45 3.60
CA VAL A 167 -9.22 -6.88 3.94
C VAL A 167 -8.64 -6.17 2.73
N ALA A 168 -8.09 -4.98 2.96
CA ALA A 168 -7.39 -4.22 1.94
C ALA A 168 -6.02 -3.82 2.46
N CYS A 169 -4.97 -4.08 1.69
CA CYS A 169 -3.60 -3.72 2.05
C CYS A 169 -2.92 -2.98 0.92
N ARG A 170 -2.09 -2.02 1.27
CA ARG A 170 -1.38 -1.19 0.30
C ARG A 170 0.05 -0.90 0.77
N THR A 171 0.97 -0.85 -0.20
CA THR A 171 2.34 -0.35 -0.02
C THR A 171 2.81 0.32 -1.30
N GLY A 172 3.15 1.61 -1.23
CA GLY A 172 3.43 2.41 -2.42
C GLY A 172 2.25 2.42 -3.40
N GLY A 173 2.54 2.22 -4.69
CA GLY A 173 1.55 2.11 -5.76
C GLY A 173 0.93 0.73 -5.93
N ARG A 174 1.17 -0.20 -5.03
CA ARG A 174 0.66 -1.57 -5.08
C ARG A 174 -0.32 -1.85 -3.96
N ALA A 175 -1.40 -2.56 -4.29
CA ALA A 175 -2.40 -2.90 -3.29
C ALA A 175 -3.16 -4.18 -3.65
N LEU A 176 -3.81 -4.75 -2.63
CA LEU A 176 -4.76 -5.84 -2.78
C LEU A 176 -6.03 -5.54 -1.97
N ILE A 177 -7.15 -6.03 -2.46
CA ILE A 177 -8.41 -6.13 -1.72
C ILE A 177 -8.88 -7.57 -1.83
N PHE A 178 -9.22 -8.18 -0.71
CA PHE A 178 -9.80 -9.52 -0.64
C PHE A 178 -11.16 -9.49 0.03
N THR A 179 -12.11 -10.16 -0.58
CA THR A 179 -13.42 -10.50 -0.04
C THR A 179 -13.70 -11.98 -0.31
N PRO A 180 -14.72 -12.58 0.31
CA PRO A 180 -15.10 -13.95 -0.02
C PRO A 180 -15.46 -14.17 -1.49
N GLY A 181 -16.09 -13.17 -2.11
CA GLY A 181 -16.61 -13.28 -3.47
C GLY A 181 -15.63 -12.89 -4.57
N TRP A 182 -14.71 -11.99 -4.29
CA TRP A 182 -13.82 -11.42 -5.30
C TRP A 182 -12.53 -10.88 -4.70
N HIS A 183 -11.55 -10.62 -5.59
CA HIS A 183 -10.32 -9.91 -5.27
C HIS A 183 -10.10 -8.75 -6.25
N LYS A 184 -9.33 -7.76 -5.84
CA LYS A 184 -8.82 -6.70 -6.73
C LYS A 184 -7.38 -6.40 -6.40
N PHE A 185 -6.57 -6.31 -7.44
CA PHE A 185 -5.16 -5.95 -7.39
C PHE A 185 -4.92 -4.60 -8.03
N TYR A 186 -3.96 -3.87 -7.50
CA TYR A 186 -3.48 -2.61 -8.05
C TYR A 186 -1.96 -2.64 -8.18
N TRP A 187 -1.46 -2.08 -9.25
CA TRP A 187 -0.03 -1.96 -9.54
C TRP A 187 0.27 -0.67 -10.28
N PRO A 188 1.54 -0.15 -10.23
CA PRO A 188 1.94 1.05 -10.97
C PRO A 188 1.83 0.87 -12.50
N ALA A 189 1.59 1.96 -13.22
CA ALA A 189 1.45 1.94 -14.68
C ALA A 189 2.69 1.42 -15.42
N TRP A 190 3.87 1.62 -14.85
CA TRP A 190 5.13 1.15 -15.43
C TRP A 190 5.36 -0.36 -15.25
N ASP A 191 4.61 -1.00 -14.37
CA ASP A 191 4.73 -2.43 -14.11
C ASP A 191 3.92 -3.23 -15.13
N SER A 192 4.55 -3.59 -16.21
CA SER A 192 3.97 -4.46 -17.24
C SER A 192 4.12 -5.95 -16.95
N LYS A 193 4.89 -6.32 -15.90
CA LYS A 193 5.22 -7.71 -15.56
C LYS A 193 5.28 -7.89 -14.05
N GLY A 194 5.15 -9.12 -13.58
CA GLY A 194 5.36 -9.45 -12.17
C GLY A 194 4.14 -9.26 -11.26
N HIS A 195 2.94 -9.26 -11.81
CA HIS A 195 1.70 -9.26 -11.04
C HIS A 195 0.69 -10.29 -11.58
N SER A 196 -0.23 -10.72 -10.73
CA SER A 196 -1.36 -11.55 -11.12
C SER A 196 -2.49 -10.70 -11.67
N SER A 197 -3.28 -11.27 -12.56
CA SER A 197 -4.43 -10.60 -13.16
C SER A 197 -5.58 -10.40 -12.16
N ASN A 198 -6.37 -9.39 -12.42
CA ASN A 198 -7.67 -9.20 -11.78
C ASN A 198 -8.72 -10.13 -12.40
N PRO A 199 -9.80 -10.46 -11.68
CA PRO A 199 -10.94 -11.13 -12.26
C PRO A 199 -11.62 -10.24 -13.31
N ALA A 200 -12.42 -10.87 -14.17
CA ALA A 200 -13.20 -10.13 -15.16
C ALA A 200 -14.13 -9.10 -14.49
N PRO A 201 -14.37 -7.93 -15.11
CA PRO A 201 -15.06 -6.81 -14.48
C PRO A 201 -16.45 -7.14 -13.90
N GLN A 202 -17.16 -8.10 -14.49
CA GLN A 202 -18.49 -8.51 -13.99
C GLN A 202 -18.46 -9.09 -12.56
N TYR A 203 -17.32 -9.62 -12.12
CA TYR A 203 -17.16 -10.16 -10.76
C TYR A 203 -16.80 -9.08 -9.74
N LEU A 204 -16.50 -7.87 -10.19
CA LEU A 204 -16.12 -6.75 -9.33
C LEU A 204 -17.33 -5.82 -9.08
N PRO A 205 -17.41 -5.19 -7.88
CA PRO A 205 -18.34 -4.11 -7.65
C PRO A 205 -18.16 -2.99 -8.69
N PRO A 206 -19.22 -2.30 -9.15
CA PRO A 206 -19.12 -1.27 -10.18
C PRO A 206 -18.02 -0.23 -9.92
N ARG A 207 -17.85 0.21 -8.66
CA ARG A 207 -16.84 1.19 -8.26
C ARG A 207 -15.39 0.72 -8.46
N LEU A 208 -15.15 -0.58 -8.58
CA LEU A 208 -13.81 -1.18 -8.71
C LEU A 208 -13.53 -1.78 -10.10
N ARG A 209 -14.46 -1.63 -11.05
CA ARG A 209 -14.32 -2.17 -12.42
C ARG A 209 -13.31 -1.39 -13.27
N GLY A 210 -12.94 -0.19 -12.86
CA GLY A 210 -12.02 0.69 -13.58
C GLY A 210 -10.55 0.27 -13.48
N SER A 211 -9.68 1.26 -13.51
CA SER A 211 -8.23 1.10 -13.51
C SER A 211 -7.72 0.14 -12.45
N SER A 212 -6.66 -0.57 -12.78
CA SER A 212 -5.83 -1.32 -11.83
C SER A 212 -4.65 -0.50 -11.31
N GLN A 213 -4.67 0.81 -11.52
CA GLN A 213 -3.70 1.76 -11.01
C GLN A 213 -4.36 2.58 -9.90
N LEU A 214 -3.64 2.74 -8.80
CA LEU A 214 -4.04 3.71 -7.77
C LEU A 214 -3.73 5.12 -8.27
N PRO A 215 -4.61 6.08 -7.99
CA PRO A 215 -4.35 7.48 -8.30
C PRO A 215 -3.16 8.04 -7.54
#